data_42fd8fd9cd1e5d7b0e762f56ce7242f1
#
_entry.id   42fd8fd9cd1e5d7b0e762f56ce7242f1
#
_cell.length_a   1.000
_cell.length_b   1.000
_cell.length_c   1.000
_cell.angle_alpha   90.00
_cell.angle_beta   90.00
_cell.angle_gamma   90.00
#
_symmetry.space_group_name_H-M   'P 1'
#
loop_
_entity.id
_entity.type
_entity.pdbx_description
1 polymer ?
#
loop_
_entity_poly.entity_id
_entity_poly.type
_entity_poly.pdbx_seq_one_letter_code
_entity_poly.pdbx_strand_id
1 'polypeptide(L)'
;MIKCLSRVEMVCGNPDATAVFYQEALGFQRSDRDPTITIATLNSVRLQLGKQEIALVGSKEAGRPYPANVGGWSPLFQHIAIVVSDMASAYARLATIRGWAPISTSGPQLLPPASGGVSAFKFRDPEGHPLELIAFRAGAVPMQWQMNADRCWLGIDHSAISVSNTTRSVIFYQGLGLHRSGGSLNVGPEQAKLDDVSDAVVEVTALVPAHSTPHVELLCYRGNFDRRVQSQAVNDVTATKLVFSVENRAAVDALCARYTQAVFSEPAWSEGNIHRGFLHDPDGHLIYLEAEN
;
A
#
# COMPACT_ATOMS: atom_id res chain seq x y z
N MET A 1 -17.77 -1.66 -12.16
CA MET A 1 -16.63 -0.74 -11.92
C MET A 1 -16.02 -1.01 -10.54
N ILE A 2 -14.78 -0.58 -10.29
CA ILE A 2 -14.18 -0.63 -8.96
C ILE A 2 -14.92 0.32 -8.02
N LYS A 3 -15.29 -0.17 -6.82
CA LYS A 3 -15.93 0.61 -5.76
C LYS A 3 -14.91 1.27 -4.85
N CYS A 4 -13.97 0.47 -4.33
CA CYS A 4 -12.97 0.92 -3.37
C CYS A 4 -11.72 0.01 -3.39
N LEU A 5 -10.62 0.51 -2.87
CA LEU A 5 -9.51 -0.32 -2.39
C LEU A 5 -9.95 -0.89 -1.04
N SER A 6 -10.36 -2.16 -1.01
CA SER A 6 -10.96 -2.77 0.17
C SER A 6 -9.92 -3.11 1.24
N ARG A 7 -8.72 -3.52 0.81
CA ARG A 7 -7.59 -3.81 1.69
C ARG A 7 -6.28 -3.92 0.91
N VAL A 8 -5.19 -3.95 1.64
CA VAL A 8 -3.88 -4.36 1.15
C VAL A 8 -3.53 -5.71 1.77
N GLU A 9 -3.15 -6.71 0.95
CA GLU A 9 -2.69 -8.00 1.44
C GLU A 9 -1.16 -8.05 1.40
N MET A 10 -0.55 -8.41 2.53
CA MET A 10 0.90 -8.46 2.73
C MET A 10 1.30 -9.89 3.08
N VAL A 11 2.23 -10.45 2.31
CA VAL A 11 2.74 -11.81 2.54
C VAL A 11 3.75 -11.79 3.68
N CYS A 12 3.57 -12.64 4.67
CA CYS A 12 4.39 -12.71 5.88
C CYS A 12 4.86 -14.14 6.14
N GLY A 13 6.05 -14.28 6.68
CA GLY A 13 6.53 -15.55 7.20
C GLY A 13 5.74 -16.01 8.44
N ASN A 14 5.34 -15.05 9.29
CA ASN A 14 4.52 -15.31 10.48
C ASN A 14 3.45 -14.22 10.68
N PRO A 15 2.23 -14.40 10.10
CA PRO A 15 1.15 -13.43 10.21
C PRO A 15 0.75 -13.06 11.64
N ASP A 16 0.77 -14.02 12.58
CA ASP A 16 0.42 -13.73 13.97
C ASP A 16 1.46 -12.87 14.67
N ALA A 17 2.75 -13.16 14.49
CA ALA A 17 3.81 -12.33 15.07
C ALA A 17 3.82 -10.93 14.44
N THR A 18 3.62 -10.82 13.14
CA THR A 18 3.51 -9.54 12.45
C THR A 18 2.28 -8.77 12.92
N ALA A 19 1.14 -9.43 13.16
CA ALA A 19 -0.07 -8.80 13.69
C ALA A 19 0.17 -8.18 15.08
N VAL A 20 0.93 -8.84 15.95
CA VAL A 20 1.31 -8.28 17.27
C VAL A 20 2.06 -6.96 17.08
N PHE A 21 3.04 -6.90 16.16
CA PHE A 21 3.74 -5.65 15.86
C PHE A 21 2.77 -4.53 15.44
N TYR A 22 1.86 -4.81 14.50
CA TYR A 22 0.89 -3.82 14.02
C TYR A 22 -0.07 -3.35 15.12
N GLN A 23 -0.44 -4.24 16.05
CA GLN A 23 -1.29 -3.88 17.19
C GLN A 23 -0.54 -3.01 18.20
N GLU A 24 0.67 -3.41 18.58
CA GLU A 24 1.45 -2.72 19.60
C GLU A 24 2.06 -1.41 19.12
N ALA A 25 2.63 -1.40 17.91
CA ALA A 25 3.33 -0.24 17.36
C ALA A 25 2.40 0.77 16.70
N LEU A 26 1.34 0.31 16.00
CA LEU A 26 0.57 1.11 15.06
C LEU A 26 -0.92 1.19 15.37
N GLY A 27 -1.36 0.60 16.49
CA GLY A 27 -2.74 0.71 16.97
C GLY A 27 -3.79 -0.05 16.17
N PHE A 28 -3.39 -0.97 15.30
CA PHE A 28 -4.33 -1.85 14.60
C PHE A 28 -5.06 -2.76 15.56
N GLN A 29 -6.25 -3.20 15.18
CA GLN A 29 -7.06 -4.18 15.90
C GLN A 29 -7.33 -5.37 14.99
N ARG A 30 -7.42 -6.59 15.56
CA ARG A 30 -7.88 -7.74 14.78
C ARG A 30 -9.33 -7.51 14.36
N SER A 31 -9.62 -7.77 13.10
CA SER A 31 -10.96 -7.72 12.55
C SER A 31 -11.66 -9.05 12.77
N ASP A 32 -12.92 -9.02 13.20
CA ASP A 32 -13.79 -10.21 13.37
C ASP A 32 -14.29 -10.75 12.01
N ARG A 33 -14.00 -10.08 10.91
CA ARG A 33 -14.36 -10.56 9.57
C ARG A 33 -13.56 -11.81 9.26
N ASP A 34 -14.28 -12.83 8.83
CA ASP A 34 -13.70 -14.12 8.45
C ASP A 34 -12.56 -13.90 7.43
N PRO A 35 -11.34 -14.35 7.73
CA PRO A 35 -10.26 -14.23 6.76
C PRO A 35 -10.65 -15.02 5.52
N THR A 36 -10.91 -14.34 4.42
CA THR A 36 -11.13 -15.00 3.14
C THR A 36 -9.82 -15.65 2.72
N ILE A 37 -9.68 -16.93 3.01
CA ILE A 37 -8.46 -17.71 2.80
C ILE A 37 -8.42 -18.06 1.32
N THR A 38 -7.37 -17.69 0.62
CA THR A 38 -7.09 -18.26 -0.70
C THR A 38 -6.49 -19.65 -0.53
N ILE A 39 -6.72 -20.54 -1.51
CA ILE A 39 -6.27 -21.94 -1.50
C ILE A 39 -4.76 -22.09 -1.18
N ALA A 40 -3.96 -21.06 -1.43
CA ALA A 40 -2.50 -21.04 -1.21
C ALA A 40 -2.09 -20.58 0.21
N THR A 41 -3.01 -20.12 1.07
CA THR A 41 -2.66 -19.58 2.38
C THR A 41 -2.74 -20.64 3.47
N LEU A 42 -1.77 -20.62 4.41
CA LEU A 42 -1.81 -21.45 5.63
C LEU A 42 -2.70 -20.82 6.70
N ASN A 43 -2.49 -19.54 6.92
CA ASN A 43 -3.23 -18.72 7.86
C ASN A 43 -3.26 -17.27 7.35
N SER A 44 -4.22 -16.52 7.78
CA SER A 44 -4.26 -15.09 7.56
C SER A 44 -4.82 -14.37 8.78
N VAL A 45 -4.35 -13.15 8.99
CA VAL A 45 -4.84 -12.26 10.05
C VAL A 45 -5.34 -10.99 9.41
N ARG A 46 -6.61 -10.66 9.58
CA ARG A 46 -7.15 -9.35 9.20
C ARG A 46 -6.95 -8.37 10.34
N LEU A 47 -6.46 -7.20 9.98
CA LEU A 47 -6.26 -6.09 10.89
C LEU A 47 -7.00 -4.87 10.37
N GLN A 48 -7.59 -4.11 11.28
CA GLN A 48 -8.34 -2.90 11.00
C GLN A 48 -7.71 -1.71 11.72
N LEU A 49 -7.63 -0.57 11.01
CA LEU A 49 -7.30 0.73 11.58
C LEU A 49 -8.31 1.77 11.11
N GLY A 50 -9.07 2.33 12.03
CA GLY A 50 -10.24 3.16 11.66
C GLY A 50 -11.25 2.35 10.86
N LYS A 51 -11.47 2.73 9.60
CA LYS A 51 -12.38 2.02 8.67
C LYS A 51 -11.65 1.18 7.62
N GLN A 52 -10.31 1.21 7.61
CA GLN A 52 -9.49 0.57 6.60
C GLN A 52 -8.93 -0.76 7.13
N GLU A 53 -8.69 -1.69 6.22
CA GLU A 53 -8.22 -3.03 6.53
C GLU A 53 -6.92 -3.36 5.80
N ILE A 54 -6.11 -4.20 6.44
CA ILE A 54 -5.02 -4.96 5.81
C ILE A 54 -5.22 -6.44 6.11
N ALA A 55 -4.62 -7.31 5.30
CA ALA A 55 -4.52 -8.72 5.59
C ALA A 55 -3.04 -9.15 5.60
N LEU A 56 -2.63 -9.81 6.66
CA LEU A 56 -1.34 -10.46 6.77
C LEU A 56 -1.54 -11.92 6.37
N VAL A 57 -0.83 -12.39 5.36
CA VAL A 57 -1.10 -13.67 4.71
C VAL A 57 0.12 -14.57 4.77
N GLY A 58 0.00 -15.72 5.42
CA GLY A 58 1.03 -16.75 5.44
C GLY A 58 0.90 -17.71 4.27
N SER A 59 2.02 -18.14 3.71
CA SER A 59 2.06 -19.14 2.64
C SER A 59 2.49 -20.52 3.17
N LYS A 60 2.00 -21.59 2.52
CA LYS A 60 2.44 -22.97 2.81
C LYS A 60 3.92 -23.18 2.52
N GLU A 61 4.42 -22.51 1.50
CA GLU A 61 5.83 -22.53 1.13
C GLU A 61 6.40 -21.14 1.38
N ALA A 62 7.51 -21.06 2.11
CA ALA A 62 8.18 -19.80 2.35
C ALA A 62 8.67 -19.20 1.01
N GLY A 63 8.25 -17.98 0.75
CA GLY A 63 8.74 -17.19 -0.36
C GLY A 63 10.08 -16.53 -0.03
N ARG A 64 10.59 -15.75 -0.98
CA ARG A 64 11.80 -14.96 -0.77
C ARG A 64 11.53 -13.83 0.22
N PRO A 65 12.45 -13.56 1.16
CA PRO A 65 12.33 -12.43 2.06
C PRO A 65 12.38 -11.10 1.29
N TYR A 66 11.92 -10.02 1.91
CA TYR A 66 12.05 -8.69 1.33
C TYR A 66 13.55 -8.34 1.20
N PRO A 67 14.05 -7.97 0.01
CA PRO A 67 15.46 -7.64 -0.15
C PRO A 67 15.84 -6.38 0.65
N ALA A 68 16.97 -6.44 1.37
CA ALA A 68 17.40 -5.36 2.26
C ALA A 68 17.64 -4.01 1.54
N ASN A 69 18.06 -4.06 0.26
CA ASN A 69 18.48 -2.87 -0.49
C ASN A 69 17.45 -2.39 -1.52
N VAL A 70 16.17 -2.65 -1.30
CA VAL A 70 15.10 -2.13 -2.17
C VAL A 70 14.82 -0.68 -1.80
N GLY A 71 15.21 0.25 -2.67
CA GLY A 71 14.89 1.66 -2.52
C GLY A 71 13.52 2.02 -3.11
N GLY A 72 13.06 3.22 -2.81
CA GLY A 72 11.75 3.72 -3.22
C GLY A 72 11.48 3.71 -4.74
N TRP A 73 12.52 3.69 -5.56
CA TRP A 73 12.44 3.64 -7.04
C TRP A 73 12.17 2.24 -7.61
N SER A 74 12.30 1.20 -6.81
CA SER A 74 12.16 -0.18 -7.27
C SER A 74 10.69 -0.53 -7.50
N PRO A 75 10.34 -1.26 -8.58
CA PRO A 75 8.99 -1.80 -8.77
C PRO A 75 8.53 -2.77 -7.65
N LEU A 76 9.47 -3.27 -6.83
CA LEU A 76 9.13 -4.06 -5.65
C LEU A 76 8.67 -3.18 -4.47
N PHE A 77 8.87 -1.86 -4.54
CA PHE A 77 8.56 -0.97 -3.43
C PHE A 77 7.06 -0.63 -3.43
N GLN A 78 6.39 -1.07 -2.39
CA GLN A 78 5.00 -0.73 -2.11
C GLN A 78 4.87 -0.45 -0.62
N HIS A 79 4.28 0.69 -0.24
CA HIS A 79 4.01 1.00 1.15
C HIS A 79 2.53 1.33 1.39
N ILE A 80 2.12 1.24 2.65
CA ILE A 80 0.87 1.82 3.13
C ILE A 80 1.19 3.05 4.00
N ALA A 81 0.42 4.12 3.82
CA ALA A 81 0.55 5.35 4.60
C ALA A 81 -0.50 5.39 5.70
N ILE A 82 -0.03 5.45 6.94
CA ILE A 82 -0.82 5.45 8.16
C ILE A 82 -0.94 6.88 8.66
N VAL A 83 -2.18 7.36 8.78
CA VAL A 83 -2.46 8.71 9.28
C VAL A 83 -2.38 8.73 10.78
N VAL A 84 -1.61 9.68 11.30
CA VAL A 84 -1.49 9.95 12.72
C VAL A 84 -1.91 11.39 13.04
N SER A 85 -2.52 11.61 14.20
CA SER A 85 -2.92 12.95 14.63
C SER A 85 -1.73 13.80 15.09
N ASP A 86 -0.70 13.15 15.64
CA ASP A 86 0.54 13.78 16.10
C ASP A 86 1.75 12.89 15.76
N MET A 87 2.63 13.41 14.92
CA MET A 87 3.82 12.70 14.45
C MET A 87 4.81 12.40 15.59
N ALA A 88 5.00 13.34 16.51
CA ALA A 88 5.97 13.17 17.59
C ALA A 88 5.56 12.03 18.53
N SER A 89 4.30 11.97 18.92
CA SER A 89 3.74 10.90 19.75
C SER A 89 3.79 9.54 19.06
N ALA A 90 3.41 9.50 17.77
CA ALA A 90 3.43 8.27 16.98
C ALA A 90 4.85 7.72 16.82
N TYR A 91 5.81 8.59 16.47
CA TYR A 91 7.21 8.23 16.33
C TYR A 91 7.82 7.78 17.66
N ALA A 92 7.53 8.50 18.75
CA ALA A 92 7.98 8.09 20.10
C ALA A 92 7.43 6.72 20.50
N ARG A 93 6.16 6.42 20.18
CA ARG A 93 5.56 5.10 20.41
C ARG A 93 6.28 4.03 19.57
N LEU A 94 6.47 4.24 18.28
CA LEU A 94 7.17 3.32 17.40
C LEU A 94 8.58 3.02 17.93
N ALA A 95 9.30 4.03 18.43
CA ALA A 95 10.65 3.90 18.97
C ALA A 95 10.73 2.98 20.22
N THR A 96 9.63 2.76 20.93
CA THR A 96 9.60 1.81 22.06
C THR A 96 9.47 0.35 21.66
N ILE A 97 9.10 0.08 20.42
CA ILE A 97 8.85 -1.28 19.89
C ILE A 97 10.09 -1.74 19.11
N ARG A 98 10.36 -3.04 19.15
CA ARG A 98 11.49 -3.64 18.42
C ARG A 98 11.05 -4.27 17.11
N GLY A 99 12.02 -4.52 16.23
CA GLY A 99 11.83 -5.29 14.99
C GLY A 99 11.58 -4.46 13.73
N TRP A 100 11.39 -3.16 13.83
CA TRP A 100 11.31 -2.27 12.68
C TRP A 100 12.68 -1.67 12.33
N ALA A 101 12.82 -1.17 11.11
CA ALA A 101 14.01 -0.47 10.64
C ALA A 101 13.63 0.83 9.90
N PRO A 102 14.35 1.94 10.11
CA PRO A 102 14.05 3.18 9.40
C PRO A 102 14.40 3.06 7.91
N ILE A 103 13.59 3.70 7.06
CA ILE A 103 13.92 4.08 5.69
C ILE A 103 14.36 5.55 5.72
N SER A 104 13.53 6.40 6.35
CA SER A 104 13.86 7.82 6.48
C SER A 104 15.11 8.05 7.34
N THR A 105 15.98 8.91 6.87
CA THR A 105 17.14 9.37 7.63
C THR A 105 16.80 10.60 8.48
N SER A 106 17.40 10.68 9.68
CA SER A 106 17.19 11.82 10.61
C SER A 106 15.76 11.97 11.14
N GLY A 107 14.98 10.89 11.23
CA GLY A 107 13.62 10.89 11.78
C GLY A 107 12.56 11.49 10.85
N PRO A 108 11.38 11.88 11.38
CA PRO A 108 10.30 12.46 10.59
C PRO A 108 10.69 13.73 9.86
N GLN A 109 10.22 13.88 8.61
CA GLN A 109 10.49 15.02 7.75
C GLN A 109 9.21 15.84 7.55
N LEU A 110 9.32 17.17 7.64
CA LEU A 110 8.23 18.09 7.32
C LEU A 110 8.35 18.51 5.85
N LEU A 111 7.51 17.92 5.01
CA LEU A 111 7.54 18.19 3.57
C LEU A 111 7.08 19.62 3.25
N PRO A 112 7.62 20.25 2.19
CA PRO A 112 7.15 21.56 1.71
C PRO A 112 5.67 21.53 1.30
N PRO A 113 4.97 22.68 1.29
CA PRO A 113 3.57 22.76 0.83
C PRO A 113 3.37 22.20 -0.59
N ALA A 114 4.33 22.39 -1.48
CA ALA A 114 4.30 21.85 -2.85
C ALA A 114 4.33 20.33 -2.90
N SER A 115 4.80 19.67 -1.84
CA SER A 115 4.84 18.22 -1.64
C SER A 115 3.81 17.74 -0.61
N GLY A 116 2.65 18.42 -0.53
CA GLY A 116 1.55 18.08 0.37
C GLY A 116 1.62 18.73 1.75
N GLY A 117 2.78 19.24 2.19
CA GLY A 117 2.93 19.95 3.48
C GLY A 117 2.70 19.07 4.72
N VAL A 118 2.80 17.76 4.60
CA VAL A 118 2.63 16.78 5.69
C VAL A 118 3.96 16.54 6.42
N SER A 119 3.90 16.11 7.66
CA SER A 119 5.03 15.45 8.32
C SER A 119 4.97 13.97 7.97
N ALA A 120 6.09 13.40 7.51
CA ALA A 120 6.14 12.02 7.03
C ALA A 120 7.38 11.29 7.58
N PHE A 121 7.25 9.97 7.77
CA PHE A 121 8.33 9.09 8.19
C PHE A 121 8.15 7.70 7.60
N LYS A 122 9.14 7.21 6.85
CA LYS A 122 9.13 5.88 6.26
C LYS A 122 10.02 4.91 7.03
N PHE A 123 9.54 3.69 7.18
CA PHE A 123 10.22 2.61 7.90
C PHE A 123 9.79 1.25 7.35
N ARG A 124 10.44 0.19 7.79
CA ARG A 124 10.09 -1.20 7.47
C ARG A 124 9.57 -1.89 8.72
N ASP A 125 8.55 -2.72 8.54
CA ASP A 125 8.08 -3.64 9.58
C ASP A 125 9.08 -4.80 9.80
N PRO A 126 8.84 -5.72 10.75
CA PRO A 126 9.74 -6.84 11.01
C PRO A 126 9.95 -7.81 9.84
N GLU A 127 9.03 -7.88 8.88
CA GLU A 127 9.13 -8.69 7.67
C GLU A 127 9.81 -7.94 6.50
N GLY A 128 10.03 -6.62 6.66
CA GLY A 128 10.66 -5.74 5.68
C GLY A 128 9.69 -4.96 4.81
N HIS A 129 8.38 -5.04 5.03
CA HIS A 129 7.40 -4.25 4.28
C HIS A 129 7.58 -2.76 4.56
N PRO A 130 7.64 -1.92 3.53
CA PRO A 130 7.69 -0.48 3.73
C PRO A 130 6.36 0.06 4.25
N LEU A 131 6.46 0.97 5.21
CA LEU A 131 5.35 1.68 5.83
C LEU A 131 5.67 3.17 5.89
N GLU A 132 4.65 4.00 5.93
CA GLU A 132 4.79 5.44 6.13
C GLU A 132 3.84 5.92 7.22
N LEU A 133 4.33 6.76 8.14
CA LEU A 133 3.49 7.59 8.99
C LEU A 133 3.32 8.95 8.33
N ILE A 134 2.09 9.47 8.30
CA ILE A 134 1.80 10.82 7.82
C ILE A 134 0.95 11.58 8.84
N ALA A 135 1.32 12.85 9.07
CA ALA A 135 0.53 13.77 9.88
C ALA A 135 0.26 15.04 9.08
N PHE A 136 -1.02 15.41 8.97
CA PHE A 136 -1.44 16.64 8.32
C PHE A 136 -1.20 17.84 9.23
N ARG A 137 -0.90 19.00 8.65
CA ARG A 137 -0.80 20.27 9.41
C ARG A 137 -2.15 20.68 10.00
N ALA A 138 -2.11 21.34 11.13
CA ALA A 138 -3.30 21.97 11.69
C ALA A 138 -3.97 22.88 10.64
N GLY A 139 -5.29 22.76 10.50
CA GLY A 139 -6.08 23.49 9.50
C GLY A 139 -6.06 22.88 8.08
N ALA A 140 -5.22 21.87 7.80
CA ALA A 140 -5.18 21.15 6.53
C ALA A 140 -5.56 19.67 6.65
N VAL A 141 -6.06 19.24 7.80
CA VAL A 141 -6.50 17.86 8.04
C VAL A 141 -7.74 17.56 7.19
N PRO A 142 -7.72 16.57 6.29
CA PRO A 142 -8.90 16.15 5.53
C PRO A 142 -10.07 15.76 6.44
N MET A 143 -11.30 16.06 5.99
CA MET A 143 -12.52 15.89 6.81
C MET A 143 -12.66 14.47 7.38
N GLN A 144 -12.30 13.44 6.61
CA GLN A 144 -12.38 12.05 7.06
C GLN A 144 -11.51 11.73 8.29
N TRP A 145 -10.46 12.53 8.54
CA TRP A 145 -9.54 12.35 9.66
C TRP A 145 -9.85 13.24 10.86
N GLN A 146 -10.72 14.24 10.71
CA GLN A 146 -11.06 15.18 11.78
C GLN A 146 -11.93 14.54 12.88
N MET A 147 -12.77 13.57 12.52
CA MET A 147 -13.76 12.99 13.45
C MET A 147 -13.16 12.14 14.59
N ASN A 148 -11.89 11.76 14.50
CA ASN A 148 -11.20 10.93 15.49
C ASN A 148 -9.86 11.56 15.90
N ALA A 149 -9.75 12.87 15.87
CA ALA A 149 -8.51 13.59 16.17
C ALA A 149 -8.00 13.43 17.61
N ASP A 150 -8.83 12.88 18.51
CA ASP A 150 -8.49 12.49 19.88
C ASP A 150 -7.65 11.19 19.93
N ARG A 151 -7.61 10.42 18.84
CA ARG A 151 -6.80 9.20 18.72
C ARG A 151 -5.48 9.49 18.04
N CYS A 152 -4.42 8.80 18.44
CA CYS A 152 -3.12 8.91 17.78
C CYS A 152 -3.16 8.33 16.36
N TRP A 153 -3.76 7.16 16.19
CA TRP A 153 -3.84 6.39 14.94
C TRP A 153 -5.22 6.55 14.33
N LEU A 154 -5.29 7.11 13.11
CA LEU A 154 -6.56 7.50 12.51
C LEU A 154 -7.05 6.53 11.43
N GLY A 155 -6.14 5.98 10.62
CA GLY A 155 -6.49 5.08 9.53
C GLY A 155 -5.38 4.97 8.49
N ILE A 156 -5.71 4.37 7.33
CA ILE A 156 -4.82 4.25 6.17
C ILE A 156 -5.31 5.21 5.10
N ASP A 157 -4.44 6.13 4.68
CA ASP A 157 -4.75 7.11 3.63
C ASP A 157 -4.61 6.53 2.24
N HIS A 158 -3.47 5.88 1.99
CA HIS A 158 -3.17 5.32 0.68
C HIS A 158 -2.26 4.08 0.75
N SER A 159 -2.21 3.36 -0.36
CA SER A 159 -1.09 2.49 -0.69
C SER A 159 -0.35 3.08 -1.88
N ALA A 160 0.96 3.29 -1.72
CA ALA A 160 1.80 3.83 -2.78
C ALA A 160 2.62 2.72 -3.43
N ILE A 161 2.71 2.77 -4.74
CA ILE A 161 3.48 1.83 -5.58
C ILE A 161 4.45 2.59 -6.46
N SER A 162 5.65 2.04 -6.61
CA SER A 162 6.68 2.65 -7.47
C SER A 162 6.51 2.20 -8.91
N VAL A 163 6.40 3.17 -9.83
CA VAL A 163 6.14 2.93 -11.24
C VAL A 163 7.26 3.50 -12.12
N SER A 164 7.49 2.87 -13.27
CA SER A 164 8.51 3.31 -14.22
C SER A 164 8.03 4.41 -15.16
N ASN A 165 6.70 4.54 -15.34
CA ASN A 165 6.08 5.53 -16.24
C ASN A 165 4.69 5.91 -15.75
N THR A 166 4.56 7.14 -15.21
CA THR A 166 3.30 7.67 -14.67
C THR A 166 2.16 7.59 -15.68
N THR A 167 2.38 8.01 -16.93
CA THR A 167 1.32 8.03 -17.95
C THR A 167 0.78 6.63 -18.24
N ARG A 168 1.66 5.65 -18.40
CA ARG A 168 1.28 4.25 -18.65
C ARG A 168 0.46 3.69 -17.49
N SER A 169 0.90 3.92 -16.26
CA SER A 169 0.21 3.43 -15.07
C SER A 169 -1.13 4.15 -14.84
N VAL A 170 -1.19 5.48 -15.08
CA VAL A 170 -2.46 6.24 -15.00
C VAL A 170 -3.48 5.68 -16.00
N ILE A 171 -3.10 5.43 -17.25
CA ILE A 171 -4.00 4.83 -18.26
C ILE A 171 -4.51 3.47 -17.80
N PHE A 172 -3.66 2.63 -17.22
CA PHE A 172 -4.03 1.32 -16.70
C PHE A 172 -5.06 1.43 -15.58
N TYR A 173 -4.76 2.19 -14.53
CA TYR A 173 -5.65 2.33 -13.37
C TYR A 173 -6.96 3.08 -13.69
N GLN A 174 -6.93 4.05 -14.61
CA GLN A 174 -8.15 4.67 -15.13
C GLN A 174 -9.00 3.65 -15.91
N GLY A 175 -8.36 2.75 -16.64
CA GLY A 175 -9.04 1.65 -17.30
C GLY A 175 -9.70 0.65 -16.34
N LEU A 176 -9.22 0.56 -15.10
CA LEU A 176 -9.88 -0.18 -14.00
C LEU A 176 -11.01 0.62 -13.35
N GLY A 177 -11.09 1.94 -13.58
CA GLY A 177 -12.15 2.81 -13.04
C GLY A 177 -11.70 3.76 -11.93
N LEU A 178 -10.38 3.88 -11.66
CA LEU A 178 -9.87 4.91 -10.75
C LEU A 178 -9.80 6.27 -11.47
N HIS A 179 -9.83 7.35 -10.69
CA HIS A 179 -9.75 8.73 -11.20
C HIS A 179 -8.53 9.44 -10.62
N ARG A 180 -7.84 10.20 -11.47
CA ARG A 180 -6.76 11.06 -10.98
C ARG A 180 -7.35 12.20 -10.14
N SER A 181 -6.94 12.31 -8.88
CA SER A 181 -7.42 13.35 -7.94
C SER A 181 -6.41 14.44 -7.67
N GLY A 182 -5.12 14.18 -7.94
CA GLY A 182 -4.06 15.14 -7.67
C GLY A 182 -2.68 14.61 -8.03
N GLY A 183 -1.67 15.32 -7.59
CA GLY A 183 -0.28 14.93 -7.73
C GLY A 183 0.66 16.08 -7.39
N SER A 184 1.93 15.76 -7.20
CA SER A 184 3.00 16.69 -6.88
C SER A 184 4.31 16.26 -7.53
N LEU A 185 5.27 17.16 -7.58
CA LEU A 185 6.67 16.84 -7.86
C LEU A 185 7.46 17.10 -6.59
N ASN A 186 7.79 16.04 -5.90
CA ASN A 186 8.49 16.10 -4.63
C ASN A 186 9.99 16.16 -4.87
N VAL A 187 10.63 17.16 -4.30
CA VAL A 187 12.06 17.45 -4.45
C VAL A 187 12.62 18.04 -3.15
N GLY A 188 13.92 18.11 -3.06
CA GLY A 188 14.62 18.80 -1.98
C GLY A 188 15.12 17.88 -0.87
N PRO A 189 15.79 18.46 0.13
CA PRO A 189 16.48 17.71 1.16
C PRO A 189 15.55 16.92 2.07
N GLU A 190 14.31 17.39 2.27
CA GLU A 190 13.31 16.68 3.07
C GLU A 190 12.86 15.39 2.36
N GLN A 191 12.62 15.47 1.04
CA GLN A 191 12.26 14.27 0.25
C GLN A 191 13.43 13.31 0.17
N ALA A 192 14.66 13.80 -0.02
CA ALA A 192 15.87 12.98 -0.04
C ALA A 192 16.05 12.20 1.28
N LYS A 193 15.81 12.85 2.42
CA LYS A 193 15.86 12.21 3.74
C LYS A 193 14.68 11.27 4.00
N LEU A 194 13.49 11.60 3.51
CA LEU A 194 12.31 10.76 3.66
C LEU A 194 12.49 9.40 2.97
N ASP A 195 13.10 9.40 1.79
CA ASP A 195 13.24 8.20 0.95
C ASP A 195 14.61 7.52 1.05
N ASP A 196 15.57 8.13 1.76
CA ASP A 196 17.00 7.75 1.74
C ASP A 196 17.57 7.69 0.31
N VAL A 197 17.25 8.71 -0.48
CA VAL A 197 17.67 8.84 -1.89
C VAL A 197 18.28 10.22 -2.14
N SER A 198 19.57 10.28 -2.44
CA SER A 198 20.22 11.54 -2.77
C SER A 198 19.56 12.19 -3.98
N ASP A 199 19.30 13.49 -3.87
CA ASP A 199 18.68 14.31 -4.93
C ASP A 199 17.38 13.72 -5.47
N ALA A 200 16.57 13.14 -4.59
CA ALA A 200 15.29 12.53 -4.95
C ALA A 200 14.40 13.53 -5.69
N VAL A 201 13.92 13.11 -6.86
CA VAL A 201 12.89 13.80 -7.64
C VAL A 201 11.78 12.80 -7.91
N VAL A 202 10.65 12.94 -7.22
CA VAL A 202 9.56 11.96 -7.24
C VAL A 202 8.29 12.62 -7.76
N GLU A 203 7.81 12.15 -8.90
CA GLU A 203 6.47 12.50 -9.39
C GLU A 203 5.46 11.61 -8.67
N VAL A 204 4.60 12.24 -7.87
CA VAL A 204 3.51 11.59 -7.13
C VAL A 204 2.19 11.82 -7.86
N THR A 205 1.39 10.79 -8.04
CA THR A 205 0.06 10.90 -8.65
C THR A 205 -0.95 10.09 -7.84
N ALA A 206 -1.96 10.77 -7.29
CA ALA A 206 -3.04 10.14 -6.55
C ALA A 206 -4.16 9.67 -7.49
N LEU A 207 -4.56 8.41 -7.32
CA LEU A 207 -5.63 7.74 -8.06
C LEU A 207 -6.67 7.21 -7.08
N VAL A 208 -7.88 7.77 -7.15
CA VAL A 208 -8.95 7.44 -6.22
C VAL A 208 -10.01 6.56 -6.88
N PRO A 209 -10.49 5.51 -6.20
CA PRO A 209 -11.70 4.78 -6.59
C PRO A 209 -12.96 5.59 -6.24
N ALA A 210 -14.15 5.02 -6.50
CA ALA A 210 -15.42 5.69 -6.19
C ALA A 210 -15.53 6.07 -4.70
N HIS A 211 -15.02 5.22 -3.79
CA HIS A 211 -14.82 5.56 -2.36
C HIS A 211 -13.35 5.93 -2.17
N SER A 212 -13.08 7.16 -1.83
CA SER A 212 -11.78 7.81 -1.97
C SER A 212 -10.68 7.38 -0.99
N THR A 213 -11.00 6.59 0.03
CA THR A 213 -10.02 6.21 1.06
C THR A 213 -10.18 4.73 1.46
N PRO A 214 -9.11 3.94 1.43
CA PRO A 214 -7.74 4.30 0.97
C PRO A 214 -7.70 4.51 -0.54
N HIS A 215 -6.71 5.25 -1.01
CA HIS A 215 -6.46 5.43 -2.44
C HIS A 215 -5.12 4.83 -2.88
N VAL A 216 -4.80 4.92 -4.15
CA VAL A 216 -3.51 4.48 -4.70
C VAL A 216 -2.66 5.69 -5.06
N GLU A 217 -1.40 5.70 -4.65
CA GLU A 217 -0.42 6.67 -5.13
C GLU A 217 0.61 6.01 -6.03
N LEU A 218 0.89 6.63 -7.16
CA LEU A 218 1.97 6.26 -8.06
C LEU A 218 3.19 7.12 -7.74
N LEU A 219 4.33 6.47 -7.48
CA LEU A 219 5.61 7.13 -7.25
C LEU A 219 6.52 6.88 -8.45
N CYS A 220 6.78 7.89 -9.26
CA CYS A 220 7.71 7.79 -10.36
C CYS A 220 8.99 8.59 -10.08
N TYR A 221 10.03 7.89 -9.63
CA TYR A 221 11.34 8.51 -9.37
C TYR A 221 12.00 8.89 -10.69
N ARG A 222 12.42 10.13 -10.83
CA ARG A 222 13.21 10.60 -11.97
C ARG A 222 14.70 10.34 -11.73
N GLY A 223 15.39 9.85 -12.76
CA GLY A 223 16.81 9.51 -12.66
C GLY A 223 17.13 8.16 -13.29
N ASN A 224 18.42 7.79 -13.23
CA ASN A 224 18.91 6.52 -13.78
C ASN A 224 18.88 5.43 -12.69
N PHE A 225 17.69 4.91 -12.40
CA PHE A 225 17.49 3.80 -11.47
C PHE A 225 17.26 2.50 -12.21
N ASP A 226 17.69 1.39 -11.63
CA ASP A 226 17.33 0.06 -12.13
C ASP A 226 15.87 -0.25 -11.78
N ARG A 227 15.02 -0.16 -12.79
CA ARG A 227 13.58 -0.37 -12.69
C ARG A 227 13.13 -1.65 -13.40
N ARG A 228 14.04 -2.60 -13.56
CA ARG A 228 13.67 -3.88 -14.15
C ARG A 228 12.62 -4.56 -13.28
N VAL A 229 11.51 -4.93 -13.90
CA VAL A 229 10.48 -5.75 -13.26
C VAL A 229 11.13 -7.09 -12.89
N GLN A 230 11.21 -7.37 -11.62
CA GLN A 230 11.71 -8.67 -11.14
C GLN A 230 10.52 -9.63 -11.05
N SER A 231 10.75 -10.87 -11.47
CA SER A 231 9.75 -11.91 -11.28
C SER A 231 9.49 -12.11 -9.80
N GLN A 232 8.25 -11.92 -9.38
CA GLN A 232 7.77 -12.20 -8.03
C GLN A 232 6.94 -13.48 -8.03
N ALA A 233 7.21 -14.36 -7.10
CA ALA A 233 6.27 -15.43 -6.77
C ALA A 233 5.19 -14.87 -5.84
N VAL A 234 3.97 -15.39 -5.93
CA VAL A 234 2.82 -14.91 -5.14
C VAL A 234 2.99 -15.07 -3.63
N ASN A 235 3.96 -15.88 -3.20
CA ASN A 235 4.36 -16.11 -1.81
C ASN A 235 5.61 -15.35 -1.38
N ASP A 236 6.25 -14.58 -2.25
CA ASP A 236 7.36 -13.71 -1.85
C ASP A 236 6.86 -12.60 -0.90
N VAL A 237 7.66 -12.21 0.06
CA VAL A 237 7.29 -11.12 1.00
C VAL A 237 7.05 -9.78 0.27
N THR A 238 7.71 -9.57 -0.88
CA THR A 238 7.46 -8.41 -1.74
C THR A 238 6.12 -8.46 -2.48
N ALA A 239 5.45 -9.62 -2.51
CA ALA A 239 4.20 -9.81 -3.26
C ALA A 239 2.97 -9.21 -2.54
N THR A 240 3.07 -7.94 -2.18
CA THR A 240 1.97 -7.15 -1.63
C THR A 240 0.91 -6.92 -2.71
N LYS A 241 -0.36 -7.11 -2.35
CA LYS A 241 -1.48 -7.04 -3.30
C LYS A 241 -2.44 -5.91 -2.96
N LEU A 242 -2.84 -5.15 -3.96
CA LEU A 242 -3.97 -4.22 -3.88
C LEU A 242 -5.26 -5.02 -4.11
N VAL A 243 -6.18 -5.01 -3.17
CA VAL A 243 -7.45 -5.73 -3.31
C VAL A 243 -8.58 -4.74 -3.49
N PHE A 244 -9.18 -4.75 -4.68
CA PHE A 244 -10.28 -3.85 -5.02
C PHE A 244 -11.62 -4.58 -4.98
N SER A 245 -12.59 -3.97 -4.31
CA SER A 245 -13.99 -4.38 -4.42
C SER A 245 -14.58 -3.89 -5.74
N VAL A 246 -15.26 -4.78 -6.45
CA VAL A 246 -15.91 -4.57 -7.75
C VAL A 246 -17.41 -4.74 -7.62
N GLU A 247 -18.20 -4.15 -8.51
CA GLU A 247 -19.66 -4.14 -8.43
C GLU A 247 -20.28 -5.54 -8.39
N ASN A 248 -19.79 -6.42 -9.27
CA ASN A 248 -20.34 -7.77 -9.41
C ASN A 248 -19.37 -8.68 -10.18
N ARG A 249 -19.70 -9.96 -10.24
CA ARG A 249 -18.92 -11.00 -10.94
C ARG A 249 -18.65 -10.66 -12.41
N ALA A 250 -19.66 -10.22 -13.15
CA ALA A 250 -19.50 -9.92 -14.57
C ALA A 250 -18.51 -8.77 -14.83
N ALA A 251 -18.42 -7.81 -13.90
CA ALA A 251 -17.44 -6.74 -13.96
C ALA A 251 -16.00 -7.24 -13.68
N VAL A 252 -15.83 -8.22 -12.78
CA VAL A 252 -14.52 -8.89 -12.57
C VAL A 252 -14.10 -9.60 -13.85
N ASP A 253 -14.98 -10.43 -14.43
CA ASP A 253 -14.70 -11.19 -15.66
C ASP A 253 -14.34 -10.26 -16.84
N ALA A 254 -15.08 -9.15 -17.00
CA ALA A 254 -14.82 -8.17 -18.06
C ALA A 254 -13.47 -7.46 -17.88
N LEU A 255 -13.11 -7.09 -16.66
CA LEU A 255 -11.81 -6.48 -16.37
C LEU A 255 -10.67 -7.47 -16.61
N CYS A 256 -10.78 -8.72 -16.16
CA CYS A 256 -9.79 -9.76 -16.42
C CYS A 256 -9.63 -10.00 -17.94
N ALA A 257 -10.73 -10.15 -18.68
CA ALA A 257 -10.69 -10.34 -20.13
C ALA A 257 -10.04 -9.18 -20.87
N ARG A 258 -10.27 -7.93 -20.43
CA ARG A 258 -9.67 -6.72 -21.03
C ARG A 258 -8.15 -6.70 -20.92
N TYR A 259 -7.59 -7.22 -19.84
CA TYR A 259 -6.16 -7.15 -19.53
C TYR A 259 -5.39 -8.47 -19.79
N THR A 260 -6.04 -9.50 -20.32
CA THR A 260 -5.44 -10.83 -20.59
C THR A 260 -4.22 -10.78 -21.53
N GLN A 261 -4.11 -9.78 -22.39
CA GLN A 261 -3.01 -9.65 -23.36
C GLN A 261 -1.86 -8.75 -22.86
N ALA A 262 -2.06 -7.97 -21.81
CA ALA A 262 -1.11 -6.93 -21.42
C ALA A 262 -0.14 -7.40 -20.31
N VAL A 263 -0.61 -8.25 -19.40
CA VAL A 263 0.18 -8.73 -18.25
C VAL A 263 -0.52 -9.99 -17.74
N PHE A 264 0.22 -10.98 -17.29
CA PHE A 264 -0.30 -12.26 -16.79
C PHE A 264 -1.57 -12.08 -15.95
N SER A 265 -2.73 -12.35 -16.53
CA SER A 265 -3.98 -12.48 -15.79
C SER A 265 -4.36 -13.94 -15.75
N GLU A 266 -4.68 -14.44 -14.57
CA GLU A 266 -5.30 -15.75 -14.45
C GLU A 266 -6.80 -15.63 -14.73
N PRO A 267 -7.45 -16.68 -15.28
CA PRO A 267 -8.91 -16.71 -15.36
C PRO A 267 -9.53 -16.43 -13.99
N ALA A 268 -10.59 -15.63 -13.96
CA ALA A 268 -11.30 -15.37 -12.72
C ALA A 268 -11.87 -16.69 -12.13
N TRP A 269 -11.86 -16.79 -10.80
CA TRP A 269 -12.34 -17.97 -10.07
C TRP A 269 -13.24 -17.58 -8.92
N SER A 270 -14.00 -18.56 -8.39
CA SER A 270 -14.82 -18.35 -7.21
C SER A 270 -14.31 -19.17 -6.04
N GLU A 271 -14.32 -18.57 -4.86
CA GLU A 271 -13.99 -19.19 -3.60
C GLU A 271 -15.01 -18.79 -2.55
N GLY A 272 -15.81 -19.77 -2.10
CA GLY A 272 -16.98 -19.48 -1.27
C GLY A 272 -17.94 -18.52 -1.97
N ASN A 273 -18.28 -17.42 -1.29
CA ASN A 273 -19.17 -16.38 -1.81
C ASN A 273 -18.43 -15.24 -2.54
N ILE A 274 -17.13 -15.38 -2.81
CA ILE A 274 -16.34 -14.34 -3.45
C ILE A 274 -15.86 -14.79 -4.83
N HIS A 275 -16.11 -13.97 -5.83
CA HIS A 275 -15.57 -14.11 -7.16
C HIS A 275 -14.36 -13.19 -7.34
N ARG A 276 -13.23 -13.75 -7.80
CA ARG A 276 -11.94 -13.07 -7.87
C ARG A 276 -11.36 -13.05 -9.26
N GLY A 277 -10.65 -11.96 -9.57
CA GLY A 277 -9.74 -11.85 -10.67
C GLY A 277 -8.36 -11.42 -10.20
N PHE A 278 -7.34 -11.81 -10.91
CA PHE A 278 -5.95 -11.48 -10.63
C PHE A 278 -5.31 -10.78 -11.82
N LEU A 279 -4.68 -9.65 -11.58
CA LEU A 279 -4.00 -8.83 -12.58
C LEU A 279 -2.62 -8.41 -12.08
N HIS A 280 -1.73 -8.13 -13.02
CA HIS A 280 -0.54 -7.33 -12.76
C HIS A 280 -0.71 -5.96 -13.40
N ASP A 281 -0.23 -4.92 -12.75
CA ASP A 281 -0.11 -3.62 -13.38
C ASP A 281 1.09 -3.59 -14.37
N PRO A 282 1.31 -2.51 -15.12
CA PRO A 282 2.41 -2.45 -16.08
C PRO A 282 3.82 -2.58 -15.49
N ASP A 283 3.99 -2.37 -14.19
CA ASP A 283 5.26 -2.50 -13.47
C ASP A 283 5.35 -3.78 -12.62
N GLY A 284 4.33 -4.66 -12.70
CA GLY A 284 4.30 -5.97 -12.05
C GLY A 284 3.66 -5.98 -10.67
N HIS A 285 3.05 -4.87 -10.22
CA HIS A 285 2.31 -4.85 -8.96
C HIS A 285 1.06 -5.73 -9.03
N LEU A 286 0.80 -6.44 -7.93
CA LEU A 286 -0.23 -7.46 -7.88
C LEU A 286 -1.59 -6.86 -7.48
N ILE A 287 -2.63 -7.23 -8.20
CA ILE A 287 -3.99 -6.71 -8.01
C ILE A 287 -4.98 -7.86 -7.94
N TYR A 288 -5.78 -7.88 -6.88
CA TYR A 288 -7.00 -8.68 -6.81
C TYR A 288 -8.23 -7.80 -7.05
N LEU A 289 -9.13 -8.32 -7.87
CA LEU A 289 -10.47 -7.80 -8.07
C LEU A 289 -11.44 -8.76 -7.37
N GLU A 290 -12.28 -8.27 -6.47
CA GLU A 290 -13.21 -9.11 -5.72
C GLU A 290 -14.65 -8.60 -5.85
N ALA A 291 -15.57 -9.52 -6.09
CA ALA A 291 -17.00 -9.28 -6.00
C ALA A 291 -17.67 -10.35 -5.13
N GLU A 292 -18.61 -9.94 -4.31
CA GLU A 292 -19.53 -10.88 -3.63
C GLU A 292 -20.51 -11.46 -4.66
N ASN A 293 -20.78 -12.76 -4.58
CA ASN A 293 -21.74 -13.48 -5.44
C ASN A 293 -23.19 -13.14 -5.08
#